data_753abc19b8340b240dabb4f40f6404b8
#
_entry.id   753abc19b8340b240dabb4f40f6404b8
#
_cell.length_a   1.000
_cell.length_b   1.000
_cell.length_c   1.000
_cell.angle_alpha   90.00
_cell.angle_beta   90.00
_cell.angle_gamma   90.00
#
_symmetry.space_group_name_H-M   'P 1'
#
loop_
_entity.id
_entity.type
_entity.pdbx_description
1 polymer ?
#
loop_
_entity_poly.entity_id
_entity_poly.type
_entity_poly.pdbx_seq_one_letter_code
_entity_poly.pdbx_strand_id
1 'polypeptide(L)'
;MEIRKLEQMFEVLRSKPKKRLVAAYANDDHTICAVNAAVKEGLIDATLLGDEYTIKEVCKAENIDPANFTIIHEPVDVKAAAMACDLINAGEADILMKGLLPTDKYMRAILNKERGLCPPNVTLAHVAVIENPNYHKLMVASDCAIIPLPDLK
;
A
#
# COMPACT_ATOMS: atom_id res chain seq x y z
N MET A 1 17.18 2.31 19.82
CA MET A 1 17.07 0.83 19.78
C MET A 1 17.54 0.37 18.40
N GLU A 2 18.47 -0.55 18.30
CA GLU A 2 18.91 -1.10 17.02
C GLU A 2 17.89 -2.14 16.55
N ILE A 3 17.32 -1.95 15.34
CA ILE A 3 16.34 -2.89 14.78
C ILE A 3 17.10 -3.96 13.99
N ARG A 4 16.97 -5.21 14.40
CA ARG A 4 17.63 -6.37 13.77
C ARG A 4 16.66 -7.41 13.20
N LYS A 5 15.37 -7.31 13.55
CA LYS A 5 14.29 -8.20 13.12
C LYS A 5 13.09 -7.40 12.66
N LEU A 6 12.32 -7.93 11.72
CA LEU A 6 11.09 -7.29 11.23
C LEU A 6 10.06 -7.08 12.36
N GLU A 7 9.96 -8.02 13.30
CA GLU A 7 9.07 -7.92 14.46
C GLU A 7 9.34 -6.65 15.30
N GLN A 8 10.60 -6.29 15.49
CA GLN A 8 10.98 -5.07 16.21
C GLN A 8 10.56 -3.79 15.48
N MET A 9 10.38 -3.83 14.16
CA MET A 9 9.81 -2.71 13.40
C MET A 9 8.37 -2.44 13.81
N PHE A 10 7.56 -3.49 14.04
CA PHE A 10 6.17 -3.32 14.49
C PHE A 10 6.10 -2.66 15.87
N GLU A 11 7.00 -3.03 16.80
CA GLU A 11 7.06 -2.39 18.13
C GLU A 11 7.34 -0.87 18.02
N VAL A 12 8.28 -0.50 17.15
CA VAL A 12 8.60 0.90 16.90
C VAL A 12 7.43 1.62 16.23
N LEU A 13 6.79 0.99 15.24
CA LEU A 13 5.66 1.58 14.52
C LEU A 13 4.45 1.82 15.42
N ARG A 14 4.14 0.93 16.37
CA ARG A 14 3.06 1.10 17.35
C ARG A 14 3.24 2.34 18.23
N SER A 15 4.48 2.83 18.40
CA SER A 15 4.78 4.07 19.13
C SER A 15 4.67 5.34 18.28
N LYS A 16 4.45 5.21 16.98
CA LYS A 16 4.35 6.32 16.03
C LYS A 16 2.88 6.66 15.72
N PRO A 17 2.59 7.89 15.27
CA PRO A 17 1.28 8.20 14.72
C PRO A 17 0.92 7.24 13.59
N LYS A 18 -0.33 6.79 13.55
CA LYS A 18 -0.85 5.98 12.46
C LYS A 18 -0.65 6.66 11.12
N LYS A 19 -0.41 5.86 10.09
CA LYS A 19 -0.39 6.32 8.72
C LYS A 19 -1.72 6.06 8.04
N ARG A 20 -2.12 6.93 7.12
CA ARG A 20 -3.34 6.78 6.33
C ARG A 20 -2.99 6.01 5.06
N LEU A 21 -3.58 4.83 4.91
CA LEU A 21 -3.40 3.98 3.74
C LEU A 21 -4.62 4.09 2.83
N VAL A 22 -4.38 4.23 1.53
CA VAL A 22 -5.41 4.04 0.51
C VAL A 22 -5.10 2.81 -0.34
N ALA A 23 -6.05 1.87 -0.39
CA ALA A 23 -5.96 0.68 -1.23
C ALA A 23 -6.73 0.92 -2.56
N ALA A 24 -6.00 0.89 -3.67
CA ALA A 24 -6.54 1.09 -5.00
C ALA A 24 -7.19 -0.20 -5.51
N TYR A 25 -8.51 -0.22 -5.66
CA TYR A 25 -9.33 -1.33 -6.12
C TYR A 25 -9.24 -2.57 -5.21
N ALA A 26 -9.72 -2.43 -3.98
CA ALA A 26 -9.66 -3.44 -2.91
C ALA A 26 -10.81 -4.45 -3.02
N ASN A 27 -11.00 -5.08 -4.18
CA ASN A 27 -12.12 -5.98 -4.48
C ASN A 27 -11.78 -7.47 -4.22
N ASP A 28 -10.77 -7.77 -3.40
CA ASP A 28 -10.32 -9.13 -3.12
C ASP A 28 -10.03 -9.35 -1.62
N ASP A 29 -10.06 -10.61 -1.22
CA ASP A 29 -9.85 -11.05 0.14
C ASP A 29 -8.42 -10.79 0.63
N HIS A 30 -7.41 -11.03 -0.20
CA HIS A 30 -6.01 -10.84 0.19
C HIS A 30 -5.72 -9.38 0.57
N THR A 31 -6.20 -8.44 -0.25
CA THR A 31 -6.04 -7.01 0.02
C THR A 31 -6.76 -6.61 1.30
N ILE A 32 -8.03 -6.99 1.46
CA ILE A 32 -8.86 -6.62 2.60
C ILE A 32 -8.34 -7.25 3.90
N CYS A 33 -7.96 -8.54 3.87
CA CYS A 33 -7.39 -9.21 5.05
C CYS A 33 -6.06 -8.59 5.49
N ALA A 34 -5.16 -8.27 4.54
CA ALA A 34 -3.88 -7.63 4.86
C ALA A 34 -4.06 -6.23 5.47
N VAL A 35 -4.95 -5.42 4.89
CA VAL A 35 -5.28 -4.08 5.41
C VAL A 35 -5.91 -4.19 6.80
N ASN A 36 -6.87 -5.11 7.00
CA ASN A 36 -7.51 -5.32 8.29
C ASN A 36 -6.52 -5.76 9.38
N ALA A 37 -5.54 -6.59 9.05
CA ALA A 37 -4.50 -6.98 9.98
C ALA A 37 -3.69 -5.75 10.44
N ALA A 38 -3.29 -4.87 9.52
CA ALA A 38 -2.55 -3.66 9.86
C ALA A 38 -3.39 -2.62 10.66
N VAL A 39 -4.70 -2.54 10.39
CA VAL A 39 -5.64 -1.71 11.17
C VAL A 39 -5.78 -2.25 12.60
N LYS A 40 -5.97 -3.57 12.76
CA LYS A 40 -6.07 -4.22 14.08
C LYS A 40 -4.79 -4.06 14.92
N GLU A 41 -3.63 -4.06 14.28
CA GLU A 41 -2.34 -3.78 14.93
C GLU A 41 -2.16 -2.29 15.30
N GLY A 42 -3.10 -1.43 14.90
CA GLY A 42 -3.06 0.00 15.21
C GLY A 42 -2.00 0.78 14.41
N LEU A 43 -1.53 0.24 13.29
CA LEU A 43 -0.47 0.84 12.46
C LEU A 43 -1.00 1.86 11.46
N ILE A 44 -2.21 1.64 10.96
CA ILE A 44 -2.81 2.46 9.91
C ILE A 44 -4.29 2.76 10.17
N ASP A 45 -4.77 3.84 9.56
CA ASP A 45 -6.18 4.05 9.23
C ASP A 45 -6.31 3.83 7.71
N ALA A 46 -7.37 3.13 7.28
CA ALA A 46 -7.45 2.64 5.91
C ALA A 46 -8.67 3.13 5.15
N THR A 47 -8.44 3.57 3.89
CA THR A 47 -9.47 3.84 2.89
C THR A 47 -9.40 2.77 1.79
N LEU A 48 -10.51 2.12 1.52
CA LEU A 48 -10.66 1.12 0.45
C LEU A 48 -11.42 1.74 -0.72
N LEU A 49 -10.79 1.80 -1.88
CA LEU A 49 -11.42 2.17 -3.15
C LEU A 49 -11.80 0.91 -3.91
N GLY A 50 -13.01 0.84 -4.44
CA GLY A 50 -13.47 -0.30 -5.21
C GLY A 50 -14.99 -0.36 -5.29
N ASP A 51 -15.51 -1.50 -5.73
CA ASP A 51 -16.94 -1.76 -5.69
C ASP A 51 -17.39 -2.01 -4.25
N GLU A 52 -18.16 -1.10 -3.69
CA GLU A 52 -18.59 -1.14 -2.29
C GLU A 52 -19.35 -2.43 -1.94
N TYR A 53 -20.16 -2.93 -2.88
CA TYR A 53 -20.90 -4.18 -2.65
C TYR A 53 -19.93 -5.37 -2.54
N THR A 54 -19.00 -5.47 -3.48
CA THR A 54 -17.97 -6.51 -3.47
C THR A 54 -17.12 -6.44 -2.21
N ILE A 55 -16.66 -5.25 -1.81
CA ILE A 55 -15.87 -5.06 -0.57
C ILE A 55 -16.64 -5.55 0.65
N LYS A 56 -17.93 -5.21 0.77
CA LYS A 56 -18.77 -5.63 1.89
C LYS A 56 -19.03 -7.14 1.91
N GLU A 57 -19.22 -7.78 0.75
CA GLU A 57 -19.38 -9.23 0.66
C GLU A 57 -18.08 -9.97 1.05
N VAL A 58 -16.92 -9.47 0.63
CA VAL A 58 -15.64 -10.02 1.06
C VAL A 58 -15.46 -9.84 2.58
N CYS A 59 -15.74 -8.67 3.12
CA CYS A 59 -15.69 -8.44 4.56
C CYS A 59 -16.55 -9.42 5.33
N LYS A 60 -17.78 -9.67 4.85
CA LYS A 60 -18.70 -10.63 5.45
C LYS A 60 -18.16 -12.06 5.38
N ALA A 61 -17.61 -12.48 4.24
CA ALA A 61 -17.03 -13.81 4.07
C ALA A 61 -15.84 -14.05 5.01
N GLU A 62 -15.00 -13.02 5.21
CA GLU A 62 -13.80 -13.07 6.04
C GLU A 62 -14.07 -12.70 7.53
N ASN A 63 -15.33 -12.50 7.94
CA ASN A 63 -15.71 -12.05 9.28
C ASN A 63 -14.99 -10.76 9.70
N ILE A 64 -14.87 -9.82 8.79
CA ILE A 64 -14.29 -8.48 9.00
C ILE A 64 -15.43 -7.46 9.10
N ASP A 65 -15.37 -6.60 10.10
CA ASP A 65 -16.31 -5.48 10.20
C ASP A 65 -15.92 -4.40 9.17
N PRO A 66 -16.77 -4.08 8.17
CA PRO A 66 -16.49 -3.04 7.20
C PRO A 66 -16.36 -1.64 7.82
N ALA A 67 -16.86 -1.42 9.04
CA ALA A 67 -16.69 -0.17 9.79
C ALA A 67 -15.22 0.10 10.20
N ASN A 68 -14.34 -0.89 10.08
CA ASN A 68 -12.90 -0.71 10.28
C ASN A 68 -12.24 0.16 9.19
N PHE A 69 -12.96 0.46 8.10
CA PHE A 69 -12.42 1.15 6.93
C PHE A 69 -13.31 2.32 6.52
N THR A 70 -12.73 3.32 5.88
CA THR A 70 -13.47 4.24 5.01
C THR A 70 -13.60 3.57 3.64
N ILE A 71 -14.82 3.37 3.15
CA ILE A 71 -15.05 2.77 1.83
C ILE A 71 -15.52 3.86 0.88
N ILE A 72 -14.85 3.99 -0.26
CA ILE A 72 -15.24 4.90 -1.35
C ILE A 72 -15.57 4.05 -2.58
N HIS A 73 -16.80 4.16 -3.04
CA HIS A 73 -17.30 3.41 -4.19
C HIS A 73 -16.69 3.93 -5.49
N GLU A 74 -15.83 3.13 -6.14
CA GLU A 74 -15.36 3.33 -7.50
C GLU A 74 -15.16 1.95 -8.16
N PRO A 75 -16.14 1.47 -8.95
CA PRO A 75 -16.13 0.11 -9.49
C PRO A 75 -15.18 -0.06 -10.69
N VAL A 76 -14.57 1.00 -11.18
CA VAL A 76 -13.64 0.95 -12.32
C VAL A 76 -12.21 1.01 -11.85
N ASP A 77 -11.45 -0.06 -12.05
CA ASP A 77 -10.10 -0.27 -11.55
C ASP A 77 -9.12 0.89 -11.87
N VAL A 78 -9.11 1.38 -13.11
CA VAL A 78 -8.24 2.50 -13.50
C VAL A 78 -8.65 3.82 -12.86
N LYS A 79 -9.94 4.02 -12.59
CA LYS A 79 -10.43 5.21 -11.89
C LYS A 79 -10.10 5.14 -10.41
N ALA A 80 -10.26 3.95 -9.79
CA ALA A 80 -9.87 3.72 -8.41
C ALA A 80 -8.37 3.98 -8.21
N ALA A 81 -7.50 3.55 -9.14
CA ALA A 81 -6.08 3.84 -9.08
C ALA A 81 -5.76 5.33 -9.21
N ALA A 82 -6.43 6.05 -10.12
CA ALA A 82 -6.27 7.50 -10.28
C ALA A 82 -6.76 8.26 -9.04
N MET A 83 -7.92 7.90 -8.49
CA MET A 83 -8.48 8.51 -7.27
C MET A 83 -7.57 8.28 -6.06
N ALA A 84 -6.95 7.10 -5.96
CA ALA A 84 -5.97 6.81 -4.91
C ALA A 84 -4.75 7.75 -4.99
N CYS A 85 -4.25 8.03 -6.20
CA CYS A 85 -3.19 9.02 -6.41
C CYS A 85 -3.65 10.44 -6.02
N ASP A 86 -4.89 10.80 -6.34
CA ASP A 86 -5.43 12.12 -5.97
C ASP A 86 -5.50 12.29 -4.45
N LEU A 87 -5.92 11.27 -3.69
CA LEU A 87 -5.95 11.30 -2.22
C LEU A 87 -4.55 11.47 -1.62
N ILE A 88 -3.52 10.84 -2.20
CA ILE A 88 -2.13 11.05 -1.80
C ILE A 88 -1.70 12.49 -2.09
N ASN A 89 -1.97 13.01 -3.29
CA ASN A 89 -1.59 14.37 -3.69
C ASN A 89 -2.32 15.45 -2.87
N ALA A 90 -3.56 15.18 -2.46
CA ALA A 90 -4.34 16.05 -1.57
C ALA A 90 -3.84 16.01 -0.11
N GLY A 91 -2.91 15.13 0.22
CA GLY A 91 -2.45 14.92 1.59
C GLY A 91 -3.49 14.22 2.47
N GLU A 92 -4.46 13.53 1.89
CA GLU A 92 -5.49 12.75 2.59
C GLU A 92 -5.06 11.31 2.89
N ALA A 93 -4.03 10.82 2.18
CA ALA A 93 -3.39 9.54 2.43
C ALA A 93 -1.85 9.65 2.38
N ASP A 94 -1.16 8.73 3.05
CA ASP A 94 0.31 8.70 3.17
C ASP A 94 0.91 7.48 2.46
N ILE A 95 0.11 6.42 2.27
CA ILE A 95 0.54 5.15 1.69
C ILE A 95 -0.44 4.74 0.62
N LEU A 96 0.05 4.44 -0.58
CA LEU A 96 -0.71 3.85 -1.66
C LEU A 96 -0.45 2.33 -1.70
N MET A 97 -1.51 1.53 -1.59
CA MET A 97 -1.47 0.08 -1.73
C MET A 97 -2.17 -0.36 -3.01
N LYS A 98 -1.57 -1.30 -3.73
CA LYS A 98 -2.21 -1.97 -4.87
C LYS A 98 -3.19 -3.04 -4.37
N GLY A 99 -4.43 -3.00 -4.85
CA GLY A 99 -5.41 -4.07 -4.70
C GLY A 99 -5.53 -4.95 -5.96
N LEU A 100 -6.74 -5.38 -6.27
CA LEU A 100 -7.04 -6.28 -7.39
C LEU A 100 -7.09 -5.53 -8.74
N LEU A 101 -5.95 -5.01 -9.19
CA LEU A 101 -5.83 -4.43 -10.53
C LEU A 101 -4.51 -4.84 -11.18
N PRO A 102 -4.41 -4.90 -12.53
CA PRO A 102 -3.18 -5.19 -13.23
C PRO A 102 -2.06 -4.20 -12.88
N THR A 103 -0.83 -4.72 -12.76
CA THR A 103 0.32 -3.90 -12.35
C THR A 103 0.62 -2.77 -13.33
N ASP A 104 0.41 -2.98 -14.64
CA ASP A 104 0.58 -1.95 -15.65
C ASP A 104 -0.40 -0.77 -15.46
N LYS A 105 -1.66 -1.04 -15.12
CA LYS A 105 -2.66 0.00 -14.82
C LYS A 105 -2.29 0.78 -13.55
N TYR A 106 -1.86 0.07 -12.51
CA TYR A 106 -1.39 0.68 -11.27
C TYR A 106 -0.18 1.60 -11.51
N MET A 107 0.83 1.09 -12.24
CA MET A 107 2.02 1.88 -12.58
C MET A 107 1.71 3.08 -13.47
N ARG A 108 0.76 2.94 -14.42
CA ARG A 108 0.31 4.08 -15.24
C ARG A 108 -0.34 5.20 -14.41
N ALA A 109 -1.07 4.86 -13.36
CA ALA A 109 -1.64 5.85 -12.46
C ALA A 109 -0.54 6.59 -11.69
N ILE A 110 0.44 5.87 -11.12
CA ILE A 110 1.57 6.44 -10.37
C ILE A 110 2.45 7.33 -11.26
N LEU A 111 2.73 6.90 -12.50
CA LEU A 111 3.62 7.59 -13.44
C LEU A 111 2.88 8.62 -14.32
N ASN A 112 1.61 8.86 -14.09
CA ASN A 112 0.86 9.88 -14.82
C ASN A 112 1.47 11.26 -14.57
N LYS A 113 1.72 12.02 -15.65
CA LYS A 113 2.43 13.31 -15.57
C LYS A 113 1.64 14.43 -14.90
N GLU A 114 0.31 14.32 -14.89
CA GLU A 114 -0.59 15.38 -14.37
C GLU A 114 -1.10 15.06 -12.96
N ARG A 115 -1.41 13.79 -12.70
CA ARG A 115 -2.10 13.33 -11.48
C ARG A 115 -1.33 12.25 -10.71
N GLY A 116 -0.19 11.82 -11.24
CA GLY A 116 0.61 10.75 -10.63
C GLY A 116 1.42 11.20 -9.42
N LEU A 117 2.16 10.27 -8.87
CA LEU A 117 2.94 10.46 -7.64
C LEU A 117 4.44 10.63 -7.91
N CYS A 118 4.87 10.51 -9.17
CA CYS A 118 6.27 10.62 -9.53
C CYS A 118 6.55 12.00 -10.14
N PRO A 119 7.21 12.92 -9.43
CA PRO A 119 7.56 14.24 -9.97
C PRO A 119 8.48 14.14 -11.20
N PRO A 120 8.53 15.17 -12.05
CA PRO A 120 9.48 15.21 -13.15
C PRO A 120 10.93 15.05 -12.67
N ASN A 121 11.73 14.31 -13.41
CA ASN A 121 13.16 14.04 -13.13
C ASN A 121 13.43 13.24 -11.84
N VAL A 122 12.42 12.53 -11.31
CA VAL A 122 12.58 11.59 -10.21
C VAL A 122 12.45 10.17 -10.75
N THR A 123 13.32 9.29 -10.32
CA THR A 123 13.29 7.87 -10.66
C THR A 123 12.50 7.11 -9.58
N LEU A 124 11.50 6.36 -10.00
CA LEU A 124 10.81 5.43 -9.12
C LEU A 124 11.70 4.22 -8.87
N ALA A 125 12.05 3.97 -7.62
CA ALA A 125 12.91 2.87 -7.20
C ALA A 125 12.17 1.93 -6.25
N HIS A 126 12.62 0.69 -6.19
CA HIS A 126 12.13 -0.32 -5.24
C HIS A 126 13.12 -0.47 -4.09
N VAL A 127 12.60 -0.55 -2.86
CA VAL A 127 13.40 -0.84 -1.66
C VAL A 127 12.76 -2.00 -0.91
N ALA A 128 13.55 -3.04 -0.62
CA ALA A 128 13.15 -4.18 0.19
C ALA A 128 13.97 -4.26 1.47
N VAL A 129 13.31 -4.56 2.58
CA VAL A 129 13.96 -4.91 3.85
C VAL A 129 13.77 -6.40 4.08
N ILE A 130 14.86 -7.13 4.24
CA ILE A 130 14.87 -8.59 4.26
C ILE A 130 15.45 -9.07 5.59
N GLU A 131 14.72 -9.95 6.28
CA GLU A 131 15.24 -10.73 7.40
C GLU A 131 15.70 -12.10 6.90
N ASN A 132 16.95 -12.45 7.19
CA ASN A 132 17.50 -13.78 6.88
C ASN A 132 17.86 -14.47 8.19
N PRO A 133 17.37 -15.69 8.47
CA PRO A 133 17.64 -16.40 9.71
C PRO A 133 19.13 -16.72 9.93
N ASN A 134 19.91 -16.76 8.85
CA ASN A 134 21.35 -17.02 8.89
C ASN A 134 22.22 -15.76 8.95
N TYR A 135 21.59 -14.58 9.05
CA TYR A 135 22.32 -13.32 9.11
C TYR A 135 21.83 -12.44 10.26
N HIS A 136 22.74 -11.84 10.98
CA HIS A 136 22.47 -11.18 12.27
C HIS A 136 21.85 -9.78 12.17
N LYS A 137 21.62 -9.27 10.97
CA LYS A 137 21.04 -7.93 10.71
C LYS A 137 19.98 -7.99 9.64
N LEU A 138 19.11 -6.99 9.61
CA LEU A 138 18.26 -6.73 8.45
C LEU A 138 19.13 -6.30 7.26
N MET A 139 18.80 -6.81 6.09
CA MET A 139 19.41 -6.40 4.83
C MET A 139 18.46 -5.44 4.11
N VAL A 140 19.02 -4.41 3.50
CA VAL A 140 18.28 -3.49 2.65
C VAL A 140 18.78 -3.70 1.22
N ALA A 141 17.86 -4.00 0.31
CA ALA A 141 18.13 -4.14 -1.11
C ALA A 141 17.30 -3.13 -1.89
N SER A 142 17.88 -2.50 -2.92
CA SER A 142 17.14 -1.62 -3.82
C SER A 142 17.12 -2.19 -5.24
N ASP A 143 16.13 -1.72 -6.02
CA ASP A 143 15.95 -2.02 -7.44
C ASP A 143 15.88 -3.51 -7.81
N CYS A 144 15.29 -4.29 -6.92
CA CYS A 144 15.04 -5.72 -7.18
C CYS A 144 13.85 -5.98 -8.12
N ALA A 145 13.05 -4.96 -8.45
CA ALA A 145 11.78 -5.17 -9.14
C ALA A 145 11.40 -4.10 -10.19
N ILE A 146 11.87 -2.88 -10.11
CA ILE A 146 11.40 -1.78 -10.97
C ILE A 146 12.43 -1.41 -12.04
N ILE A 147 13.70 -1.33 -11.69
CA ILE A 147 14.78 -1.00 -12.63
C ILE A 147 15.48 -2.27 -13.08
N PRO A 148 15.35 -2.69 -14.37
CA PRO A 148 15.92 -3.96 -14.83
C PRO A 148 17.44 -4.03 -14.78
N LEU A 149 18.13 -2.90 -14.96
CA LEU A 149 19.59 -2.77 -14.93
C LEU A 149 19.96 -1.51 -14.15
N PRO A 150 19.94 -1.58 -12.81
CA PRO A 150 20.31 -0.43 -11.99
C PRO A 150 21.78 -0.07 -12.17
N ASP A 151 22.08 1.23 -12.29
CA ASP A 151 23.43 1.76 -12.31
C ASP A 151 23.67 2.71 -11.11
N LEU A 152 24.90 3.11 -10.89
CA LEU A 152 25.31 3.98 -9.78
C LEU A 152 25.20 5.49 -10.12
N LYS A 153 24.22 5.90 -10.90
CA LYS A 153 24.00 7.32 -11.19
C LYS A 153 23.23 8.03 -10.10
#